data_04d4134999d4013c8b2bc1efd41a92ce
#
_entry.id   04d4134999d4013c8b2bc1efd41a92ce
#
_cell.length_a   1.000
_cell.length_b   1.000
_cell.length_c   1.000
_cell.angle_alpha   90.00
_cell.angle_beta   90.00
_cell.angle_gamma   90.00
#
_symmetry.space_group_name_H-M   'P 1'
#
loop_
_entity.id
_entity.type
_entity.pdbx_description
1 polymer ?
#
loop_
_entity_poly.entity_id
_entity_poly.type
_entity_poly.pdbx_seq_one_letter_code
_entity_poly.pdbx_strand_id
1 'polypeptide(L)'
;MPVTPLKSLNMALFKTKAADQLIESNEKYVIGGHSLGSAMAARYANQSKNKNLKGIFSLAAYPDQKGRLDHKKLAALSITASRDGILNWQKYRQGQKYLPANTSYKSISGGNDGDFGSYGQQKGDKKAKISNARQQKIIARDLIKWLKKIK
;
A
#
# COMPACT_ATOMS: atom_id res chain seq x y z
N MET A 1 -13.81 -11.58 -11.90
CA MET A 1 -12.63 -10.96 -12.52
C MET A 1 -11.38 -11.66 -11.99
N PRO A 2 -10.49 -12.13 -12.84
CA PRO A 2 -9.26 -12.72 -12.36
C PRO A 2 -8.40 -11.61 -11.73
N VAL A 3 -8.08 -11.78 -10.46
CA VAL A 3 -7.08 -10.96 -9.77
C VAL A 3 -5.74 -11.36 -10.38
N THR A 4 -5.14 -10.48 -11.16
CA THR A 4 -3.79 -10.70 -11.67
C THR A 4 -2.84 -10.84 -10.48
N PRO A 5 -2.04 -11.91 -10.39
CA PRO A 5 -1.24 -12.14 -9.19
C PRO A 5 -0.18 -11.06 -9.01
N LEU A 6 0.05 -10.72 -7.76
CA LEU A 6 1.02 -9.74 -7.23
C LEU A 6 2.48 -9.83 -7.78
N LYS A 7 2.79 -10.78 -8.64
CA LYS A 7 4.14 -10.95 -9.23
C LYS A 7 4.59 -9.78 -10.12
N SER A 8 3.66 -9.03 -10.68
CA SER A 8 3.99 -7.88 -11.52
C SER A 8 4.30 -6.61 -10.73
N LEU A 9 3.87 -6.53 -9.47
CA LEU A 9 4.06 -5.32 -8.66
C LEU A 9 5.52 -5.06 -8.30
N ASN A 10 6.30 -6.11 -8.03
CA ASN A 10 7.70 -5.96 -7.60
C ASN A 10 8.62 -5.37 -8.69
N MET A 11 8.30 -5.51 -9.96
CA MET A 11 9.11 -4.93 -11.05
C MET A 11 8.71 -3.49 -11.38
N ALA A 12 7.47 -3.09 -11.11
CA ALA A 12 7.00 -1.72 -11.33
C ALA A 12 7.60 -0.71 -10.33
N LEU A 13 8.13 -1.19 -9.20
CA LEU A 13 8.59 -0.37 -8.08
C LEU A 13 9.84 0.46 -8.39
N PHE A 14 10.65 0.08 -9.35
CA PHE A 14 11.91 0.76 -9.65
C PHE A 14 11.88 1.62 -10.93
N LYS A 15 10.86 1.48 -11.78
CA LYS A 15 10.71 2.28 -13.01
C LYS A 15 9.24 2.64 -13.22
N THR A 16 8.87 3.87 -12.94
CA THR A 16 7.50 4.36 -13.12
C THR A 16 6.94 4.11 -14.54
N LYS A 17 7.80 4.17 -15.55
CA LYS A 17 7.43 3.85 -16.95
C LYS A 17 7.11 2.37 -17.18
N ALA A 18 7.67 1.46 -16.38
CA ALA A 18 7.38 0.03 -16.51
C ALA A 18 5.97 -0.32 -15.98
N ALA A 19 5.44 0.45 -15.02
CA ALA A 19 4.07 0.27 -14.54
C ALA A 19 3.07 0.57 -15.66
N ASP A 20 3.29 1.62 -16.45
CA ASP A 20 2.40 1.99 -17.55
C ASP A 20 2.34 0.91 -18.64
N GLN A 21 3.42 0.14 -18.83
CA GLN A 21 3.48 -0.94 -19.83
C GLN A 21 2.71 -2.20 -19.40
N LEU A 22 2.46 -2.37 -18.10
CA LEU A 22 1.75 -3.52 -17.54
C LEU A 22 0.24 -3.31 -17.46
N ILE A 23 -0.22 -2.09 -17.70
CA ILE A 23 -1.62 -1.70 -17.59
C ILE A 23 -2.23 -1.67 -18.98
N GLU A 24 -3.22 -2.52 -19.20
CA GLU A 24 -4.00 -2.48 -20.44
C GLU A 24 -4.80 -1.17 -20.50
N SER A 25 -4.87 -0.57 -21.69
CA SER A 25 -5.25 0.83 -21.89
C SER A 25 -6.65 1.22 -21.38
N ASN A 26 -7.54 0.26 -21.11
CA ASN A 26 -8.93 0.50 -20.71
C ASN A 26 -9.32 -0.07 -19.34
N GLU A 27 -8.40 -0.71 -18.61
CA GLU A 27 -8.72 -1.30 -17.32
C GLU A 27 -8.57 -0.30 -16.17
N LYS A 28 -9.56 -0.29 -15.29
CA LYS A 28 -9.44 0.40 -13.99
C LYS A 28 -8.49 -0.37 -13.08
N TYR A 29 -7.61 0.32 -12.42
CA TYR A 29 -6.60 -0.31 -11.57
C TYR A 29 -6.35 0.47 -10.28
N VAL A 30 -5.77 -0.22 -9.33
CA VAL A 30 -5.18 0.36 -8.12
C VAL A 30 -3.71 -0.04 -8.04
N ILE A 31 -2.92 0.77 -7.36
CA ILE A 31 -1.52 0.48 -7.11
C ILE A 31 -1.24 0.52 -5.61
N GLY A 32 -0.17 -0.09 -5.21
CA GLY A 32 0.27 -0.04 -3.82
C GLY A 32 1.49 -0.90 -3.57
N GLY A 33 1.88 -1.00 -2.33
CA GLY A 33 3.04 -1.79 -1.95
C GLY A 33 3.31 -1.75 -0.45
N HIS A 34 4.39 -2.41 -0.07
CA HIS A 34 4.92 -2.43 1.28
C HIS A 34 6.17 -1.56 1.38
N SER A 35 6.29 -0.77 2.45
CA SER A 35 7.46 0.04 2.76
C SER A 35 7.87 0.95 1.59
N LEU A 36 9.12 0.85 1.09
CA LEU A 36 9.60 1.65 -0.04
C LEU A 36 8.71 1.51 -1.29
N GLY A 37 8.17 0.32 -1.54
CA GLY A 37 7.24 0.08 -2.63
C GLY A 37 6.00 0.94 -2.59
N SER A 38 5.46 1.15 -1.39
CA SER A 38 4.33 2.06 -1.19
C SER A 38 4.70 3.52 -1.47
N ALA A 39 5.88 3.97 -1.03
CA ALA A 39 6.34 5.33 -1.30
C ALA A 39 6.51 5.58 -2.80
N MET A 40 7.03 4.61 -3.53
CA MET A 40 7.17 4.67 -5.00
C MET A 40 5.81 4.65 -5.71
N ALA A 41 4.87 3.84 -5.22
CA ALA A 41 3.50 3.83 -5.73
C ALA A 41 2.81 5.19 -5.55
N ALA A 42 3.02 5.83 -4.40
CA ALA A 42 2.49 7.17 -4.14
C ALA A 42 3.06 8.22 -5.10
N ARG A 43 4.36 8.17 -5.36
CA ARG A 43 4.99 9.08 -6.34
C ARG A 43 4.49 8.85 -7.76
N TYR A 44 4.31 7.60 -8.15
CA TYR A 44 3.68 7.26 -9.42
C TYR A 44 2.26 7.84 -9.51
N ALA A 45 1.45 7.62 -8.49
CA ALA A 45 0.07 8.13 -8.45
C ALA A 45 0.03 9.66 -8.47
N ASN A 46 0.96 10.34 -7.81
CA ASN A 46 1.08 11.79 -7.86
C ASN A 46 1.29 12.30 -9.30
N GLN A 47 2.16 11.64 -10.06
CA GLN A 47 2.53 12.04 -11.41
C GLN A 47 1.57 11.54 -12.48
N SER A 48 0.81 10.47 -12.21
CA SER A 48 -0.06 9.84 -13.19
C SER A 48 -1.21 10.73 -13.60
N LYS A 49 -1.45 10.81 -14.90
CA LYS A 49 -2.63 11.44 -15.51
C LYS A 49 -3.64 10.41 -16.00
N ASN A 50 -3.38 9.12 -15.75
CA ASN A 50 -4.24 8.04 -16.19
C ASN A 50 -5.54 8.04 -15.38
N LYS A 51 -6.66 8.29 -16.05
CA LYS A 51 -8.01 8.33 -15.44
C LYS A 51 -8.49 6.96 -14.94
N ASN A 52 -7.83 5.89 -15.34
CA ASN A 52 -8.15 4.54 -14.90
C ASN A 52 -7.47 4.15 -13.58
N LEU A 53 -6.52 4.94 -13.09
CA LEU A 53 -6.01 4.81 -11.72
C LEU A 53 -7.10 5.27 -10.74
N LYS A 54 -7.63 4.33 -9.95
CA LYS A 54 -8.77 4.56 -9.05
C LYS A 54 -8.40 4.61 -7.58
N GLY A 55 -7.27 4.07 -7.21
CA GLY A 55 -6.88 4.04 -5.81
C GLY A 55 -5.44 3.64 -5.57
N ILE A 56 -5.03 3.87 -4.34
CA ILE A 56 -3.72 3.47 -3.82
C ILE A 56 -3.90 2.77 -2.48
N PHE A 57 -3.13 1.72 -2.24
CA PHE A 57 -3.00 1.13 -0.91
C PHE A 57 -1.56 1.15 -0.43
N SER A 58 -1.40 1.26 0.87
CA SER A 58 -0.11 1.38 1.55
C SER A 58 -0.03 0.39 2.69
N LEU A 59 0.99 -0.45 2.69
CA LEU A 59 1.26 -1.41 3.74
C LEU A 59 2.52 -0.99 4.51
N ALA A 60 2.35 -0.66 5.80
CA ALA A 60 3.42 -0.23 6.70
C ALA A 60 4.29 0.89 6.10
N ALA A 61 3.65 1.92 5.57
CA ALA A 61 4.35 3.02 4.92
C ALA A 61 3.52 4.32 4.92
N TYR A 62 4.13 5.37 4.47
CA TYR A 62 3.54 6.70 4.33
C TYR A 62 4.07 7.40 3.08
N PRO A 63 3.28 8.25 2.43
CA PRO A 63 3.79 9.09 1.35
C PRO A 63 4.65 10.22 1.91
N ASP A 64 5.61 10.66 1.12
CA ASP A 64 6.35 11.89 1.33
C ASP A 64 5.73 13.06 0.53
N GLN A 65 6.35 14.23 0.61
CA GLN A 65 5.88 15.40 -0.14
C GLN A 65 5.85 15.18 -1.66
N LYS A 66 6.80 14.41 -2.19
CA LYS A 66 6.86 14.09 -3.64
C LYS A 66 5.76 13.13 -4.08
N GLY A 67 5.26 12.34 -3.16
CA GLY A 67 4.16 11.39 -3.39
C GLY A 67 2.83 11.87 -2.82
N ARG A 68 2.64 13.16 -2.55
CA ARG A 68 1.39 13.68 -1.98
C ARG A 68 0.20 13.45 -2.89
N LEU A 69 -0.91 13.05 -2.30
CA LEU A 69 -2.14 12.67 -2.99
C LEU A 69 -3.38 13.38 -2.44
N ASP A 70 -3.19 14.34 -1.53
CA ASP A 70 -4.28 15.08 -0.89
C ASP A 70 -5.11 15.92 -1.87
N HIS A 71 -4.58 16.17 -3.06
CA HIS A 71 -5.25 16.88 -4.15
C HIS A 71 -5.84 15.96 -5.23
N LYS A 72 -5.66 14.63 -5.08
CA LYS A 72 -6.11 13.64 -6.06
C LYS A 72 -7.45 13.03 -5.65
N LYS A 73 -8.31 12.77 -6.62
CA LYS A 73 -9.56 12.02 -6.43
C LYS A 73 -9.29 10.53 -6.53
N LEU A 74 -8.57 9.99 -5.56
CA LEU A 74 -8.24 8.58 -5.46
C LEU A 74 -8.81 7.99 -4.18
N ALA A 75 -9.27 6.75 -4.22
CA ALA A 75 -9.49 5.98 -3.01
C ALA A 75 -8.13 5.62 -2.40
N ALA A 76 -8.01 5.66 -1.08
CA ALA A 76 -6.78 5.30 -0.42
C ALA A 76 -7.04 4.40 0.79
N LEU A 77 -6.18 3.39 0.95
CA LEU A 77 -6.19 2.47 2.08
C LEU A 77 -4.80 2.41 2.69
N SER A 78 -4.69 2.63 3.99
CA SER A 78 -3.45 2.49 4.76
C SER A 78 -3.60 1.38 5.78
N ILE A 79 -2.76 0.36 5.70
CA ILE A 79 -2.73 -0.77 6.64
C ILE A 79 -1.41 -0.76 7.38
N THR A 80 -1.47 -0.75 8.70
CA THR A 80 -0.32 -0.89 9.61
C THR A 80 -0.48 -2.11 10.50
N ALA A 81 0.55 -2.45 11.24
CA ALA A 81 0.53 -3.53 12.22
C ALA A 81 0.94 -2.99 13.59
N SER A 82 0.24 -3.40 14.65
CA SER A 82 0.40 -2.81 15.98
C SER A 82 1.76 -3.11 16.63
N ARG A 83 2.46 -4.14 16.14
CA ARG A 83 3.80 -4.52 16.61
C ARG A 83 4.90 -4.24 15.60
N ASP A 84 4.63 -3.36 14.65
CA ASP A 84 5.64 -2.90 13.70
C ASP A 84 6.68 -2.04 14.43
N GLY A 85 7.92 -2.55 14.50
CA GLY A 85 9.07 -1.88 15.07
C GLY A 85 9.98 -1.20 14.04
N ILE A 86 9.66 -1.34 12.75
CA ILE A 86 10.44 -0.78 11.62
C ILE A 86 9.85 0.55 11.16
N LEU A 87 8.52 0.66 11.10
CA LEU A 87 7.82 1.86 10.63
C LEU A 87 8.21 3.07 11.48
N ASN A 88 8.59 4.15 10.83
CA ASN A 88 8.75 5.43 11.50
C ASN A 88 7.38 6.05 11.79
N TRP A 89 6.86 5.81 12.98
CA TRP A 89 5.52 6.22 13.38
C TRP A 89 5.32 7.73 13.42
N GLN A 90 6.37 8.50 13.72
CA GLN A 90 6.30 9.96 13.67
C GLN A 90 6.07 10.44 12.23
N LYS A 91 6.89 9.96 11.30
CA LYS A 91 6.74 10.29 9.88
C LYS A 91 5.43 9.73 9.29
N TYR A 92 4.98 8.57 9.75
CA TYR A 92 3.68 8.01 9.38
C TYR A 92 2.54 8.97 9.73
N ARG A 93 2.51 9.47 10.97
CA ARG A 93 1.49 10.43 11.40
C ARG A 93 1.58 11.75 10.62
N GLN A 94 2.78 12.26 10.38
CA GLN A 94 3.00 13.46 9.59
C GLN A 94 2.58 13.28 8.13
N GLY A 95 2.79 12.09 7.56
CA GLY A 95 2.47 11.76 6.17
C GLY A 95 0.96 11.63 5.89
N GLN A 96 0.14 11.50 6.92
CA GLN A 96 -1.32 11.41 6.73
C GLN A 96 -1.91 12.63 6.03
N LYS A 97 -1.31 13.81 6.21
CA LYS A 97 -1.70 15.03 5.50
C LYS A 97 -1.54 14.96 3.98
N TYR A 98 -0.71 14.04 3.49
CA TYR A 98 -0.46 13.83 2.07
C TYR A 98 -1.39 12.80 1.43
N LEU A 99 -2.25 12.18 2.21
CA LEU A 99 -3.25 11.23 1.72
C LEU A 99 -4.60 11.94 1.51
N PRO A 100 -5.46 11.42 0.62
CA PRO A 100 -6.82 11.94 0.47
C PRO A 100 -7.57 11.96 1.80
N ALA A 101 -8.45 12.95 1.99
CA ALA A 101 -9.20 13.13 3.24
C ALA A 101 -10.08 11.91 3.59
N ASN A 102 -10.54 11.17 2.58
CA ASN A 102 -11.37 9.96 2.74
C ASN A 102 -10.59 8.66 2.86
N THR A 103 -9.29 8.73 3.19
CA THR A 103 -8.44 7.54 3.36
C THR A 103 -8.98 6.62 4.45
N SER A 104 -9.06 5.33 4.15
CA SER A 104 -9.35 4.29 5.14
C SER A 104 -8.07 3.85 5.85
N TYR A 105 -8.09 3.80 7.18
CA TYR A 105 -6.97 3.36 8.01
C TYR A 105 -7.32 2.07 8.72
N LYS A 106 -6.45 1.07 8.61
CA LYS A 106 -6.58 -0.22 9.31
C LYS A 106 -5.30 -0.52 10.08
N SER A 107 -5.44 -1.10 11.26
CA SER A 107 -4.32 -1.58 12.07
C SER A 107 -4.53 -3.05 12.39
N ILE A 108 -3.53 -3.89 12.07
CA ILE A 108 -3.58 -5.32 12.35
C ILE A 108 -3.06 -5.56 13.76
N SER A 109 -3.96 -5.93 14.66
CA SER A 109 -3.60 -6.24 16.04
C SER A 109 -2.69 -7.46 16.12
N GLY A 110 -1.53 -7.31 16.78
CA GLY A 110 -0.56 -8.37 16.95
C GLY A 110 0.35 -8.65 15.76
N GLY A 111 0.13 -8.00 14.63
CA GLY A 111 0.99 -8.11 13.46
C GLY A 111 2.27 -7.27 13.58
N ASN A 112 3.26 -7.55 12.72
CA ASN A 112 4.53 -6.81 12.64
C ASN A 112 4.89 -6.46 11.19
N ASP A 113 6.04 -5.79 10.99
CA ASP A 113 6.48 -5.37 9.66
C ASP A 113 6.85 -6.57 8.77
N GLY A 114 7.61 -7.52 9.30
CA GLY A 114 8.10 -8.68 8.55
C GLY A 114 6.98 -9.54 7.94
N ASP A 115 5.83 -9.58 8.59
CA ASP A 115 4.69 -10.39 8.16
C ASP A 115 3.76 -9.67 7.16
N PHE A 116 4.10 -8.48 6.70
CA PHE A 116 3.53 -7.93 5.46
C PHE A 116 4.00 -8.68 4.21
N GLY A 117 5.07 -9.43 4.33
CA GLY A 117 5.59 -10.37 3.34
C GLY A 117 6.03 -11.67 4.01
N SER A 118 7.00 -12.33 3.43
CA SER A 118 7.61 -13.55 3.98
C SER A 118 9.10 -13.32 4.26
N TYR A 119 9.41 -12.21 4.91
CA TYR A 119 10.79 -11.79 5.17
C TYR A 119 11.40 -12.43 6.43
N GLY A 120 10.57 -13.06 7.28
CA GLY A 120 10.99 -13.54 8.59
C GLY A 120 11.21 -12.40 9.59
N GLN A 121 11.84 -12.71 10.72
CA GLN A 121 12.12 -11.71 11.76
C GLN A 121 13.20 -10.75 11.26
N GLN A 122 12.87 -9.46 11.22
CA GLN A 122 13.79 -8.39 10.83
C GLN A 122 14.40 -7.72 12.06
N LYS A 123 15.66 -7.25 11.92
CA LYS A 123 16.32 -6.49 12.98
C LYS A 123 15.54 -5.20 13.28
N GLY A 124 15.21 -5.01 14.55
CA GLY A 124 14.46 -3.84 15.01
C GLY A 124 12.94 -4.02 15.00
N ASP A 125 12.43 -5.05 14.33
CA ASP A 125 11.01 -5.36 14.35
C ASP A 125 10.61 -6.07 15.65
N LYS A 126 9.37 -5.91 16.06
CA LYS A 126 8.82 -6.61 17.22
C LYS A 126 8.30 -7.98 16.81
N LYS A 127 8.43 -8.96 17.70
CA LYS A 127 7.86 -10.28 17.47
C LYS A 127 6.35 -10.20 17.32
N ALA A 128 5.81 -10.79 16.26
CA ALA A 128 4.37 -10.86 16.04
C ALA A 128 3.69 -11.74 17.11
N LYS A 129 2.45 -11.43 17.43
CA LYS A 129 1.56 -12.22 18.31
C LYS A 129 0.57 -13.06 17.51
N ILE A 130 0.53 -12.90 16.21
CA ILE A 130 -0.25 -13.70 15.28
C ILE A 130 0.68 -14.33 14.25
N SER A 131 0.23 -15.39 13.58
CA SER A 131 1.01 -16.06 12.54
C SER A 131 1.11 -15.19 11.27
N ASN A 132 2.16 -15.43 10.48
CA ASN A 132 2.28 -14.83 9.15
C ASN A 132 1.03 -15.10 8.29
N ALA A 133 0.58 -16.35 8.26
CA ALA A 133 -0.61 -16.74 7.50
C ALA A 133 -1.86 -15.94 7.91
N ARG A 134 -2.04 -15.71 9.22
CA ARG A 134 -3.16 -14.91 9.70
C ARG A 134 -3.04 -13.45 9.30
N GLN A 135 -1.86 -12.85 9.41
CA GLN A 135 -1.63 -11.48 8.98
C GLN A 135 -1.90 -11.32 7.48
N GLN A 136 -1.39 -12.21 6.65
CA GLN A 136 -1.65 -12.22 5.21
C GLN A 136 -3.14 -12.33 4.88
N LYS A 137 -3.87 -13.16 5.61
CA LYS A 137 -5.32 -13.32 5.45
C LYS A 137 -6.08 -12.04 5.79
N ILE A 138 -5.67 -11.34 6.86
CA ILE A 138 -6.27 -10.06 7.26
C ILE A 138 -6.02 -8.99 6.19
N ILE A 139 -4.80 -8.89 5.69
CA ILE A 139 -4.45 -7.96 4.61
C ILE A 139 -5.31 -8.21 3.38
N ALA A 140 -5.40 -9.46 2.94
CA ALA A 140 -6.21 -9.83 1.78
C ALA A 140 -7.68 -9.49 1.97
N ARG A 141 -8.24 -9.78 3.14
CA ARG A 141 -9.62 -9.45 3.48
C ARG A 141 -9.87 -7.94 3.41
N ASP A 142 -9.00 -7.15 4.01
CA ASP A 142 -9.17 -5.69 4.07
C ASP A 142 -8.99 -5.06 2.68
N LEU A 143 -8.05 -5.54 1.88
CA LEU A 143 -7.88 -5.13 0.49
C LEU A 143 -9.11 -5.45 -0.36
N ILE A 144 -9.64 -6.66 -0.27
CA ILE A 144 -10.82 -7.08 -1.04
C ILE A 144 -12.04 -6.23 -0.67
N LYS A 145 -12.27 -6.00 0.62
CA LYS A 145 -13.38 -5.15 1.08
C LYS A 145 -13.26 -3.73 0.56
N TRP A 146 -12.05 -3.18 0.57
CA TRP A 146 -11.79 -1.84 0.06
C TRP A 146 -11.97 -1.77 -1.45
N LEU A 147 -11.45 -2.74 -2.21
CA LEU A 147 -11.60 -2.81 -3.67
C LEU A 147 -13.06 -2.84 -4.11
N LYS A 148 -13.93 -3.54 -3.37
CA LYS A 148 -15.36 -3.61 -3.68
C LYS A 148 -16.08 -2.26 -3.55
N LYS A 149 -15.53 -1.31 -2.81
CA LYS A 149 -16.10 0.04 -2.65
C LYS A 149 -15.65 1.02 -3.72
N ILE A 150 -14.65 0.67 -4.51
CA ILE A 150 -14.09 1.53 -5.56
C ILE A 150 -14.94 1.41 -6.83
N LYS A 151 -15.38 2.55 -7.35
CA LYS A 151 -16.19 2.63 -8.58
C LYS A 151 -15.30 2.84 -9.82
#